data_3628785c61986e32f7c722aa379b9de7
#
_entry.id   3628785c61986e32f7c722aa379b9de7
#
_cell.length_a   1.000
_cell.length_b   1.000
_cell.length_c   1.000
_cell.angle_alpha   90.00
_cell.angle_beta   90.00
_cell.angle_gamma   90.00
#
_symmetry.space_group_name_H-M   'P 1'
#
loop_
_entity.id
_entity.type
_entity.pdbx_description
1 polymer ?
#
loop_
_entity_poly.entity_id
_entity_poly.type
_entity_poly.pdbx_seq_one_letter_code
_entity_poly.pdbx_strand_id
1 'polypeptide(L)'
;MFQTRRRKVERLDFIVAGAQKSGTTALHYFLAKHPNITMGDQQEIHFFDDDATFAATVDYERLHKHYPLVAPSTMAGDCTPSYLYFKPAAERIWNYNPKIKLLVLLRNPVERAFAHWNMQRFKGREPLDFFDAIREEKTRIAGAPPTEARRFAYVDRGFYAHQVERLLKFFPRDHVKVVKFEEFKDKQRETLASIFSFLGLEPLRSVRGKDRNVVPYERAMNWEERIFLYNLFANDIAKLEQMLGWDCSDWKL
;
A
#
# COMPACT_ATOMS: atom_id res chain seq x y z
N MET A 1 27.18 -27.30 17.41
CA MET A 1 26.69 -26.24 16.49
C MET A 1 25.41 -26.73 15.86
N PHE A 2 24.25 -26.31 16.35
CA PHE A 2 22.96 -26.69 15.76
C PHE A 2 22.82 -25.92 14.43
N GLN A 3 22.95 -26.61 13.30
CA GLN A 3 22.54 -26.04 12.00
C GLN A 3 21.03 -25.76 12.10
N THR A 4 20.67 -24.48 12.20
CA THR A 4 19.27 -24.05 12.15
C THR A 4 18.73 -24.46 10.78
N ARG A 5 17.82 -25.45 10.78
CA ARG A 5 17.19 -25.98 9.57
C ARG A 5 16.48 -24.81 8.85
N ARG A 6 16.96 -24.43 7.68
CA ARG A 6 16.32 -23.40 6.85
C ARG A 6 15.19 -24.02 6.02
N ARG A 7 14.14 -23.25 5.75
CA ARG A 7 13.00 -23.65 4.90
C ARG A 7 12.85 -22.72 3.70
N LYS A 8 12.24 -23.22 2.62
CA LYS A 8 11.70 -22.39 1.55
C LYS A 8 10.50 -21.59 2.07
N VAL A 9 10.26 -20.43 1.49
CA VAL A 9 9.00 -19.70 1.65
C VAL A 9 7.99 -20.31 0.68
N GLU A 10 7.04 -21.05 1.20
CA GLU A 10 5.96 -21.69 0.41
C GLU A 10 4.66 -20.87 0.46
N ARG A 11 4.59 -19.91 1.37
CA ARG A 11 3.44 -19.04 1.57
C ARG A 11 3.86 -17.76 2.28
N LEU A 12 3.29 -16.63 1.83
CA LEU A 12 3.45 -15.35 2.52
C LEU A 12 2.57 -15.29 3.77
N ASP A 13 3.08 -14.66 4.81
CA ASP A 13 2.39 -14.47 6.09
C ASP A 13 1.65 -13.14 6.15
N PHE A 14 2.16 -12.12 5.45
CA PHE A 14 1.52 -10.81 5.38
C PHE A 14 1.83 -10.07 4.06
N ILE A 15 1.00 -9.08 3.75
CA ILE A 15 1.18 -8.17 2.61
C ILE A 15 0.89 -6.73 3.04
N VAL A 16 1.78 -5.81 2.69
CA VAL A 16 1.51 -4.36 2.68
C VAL A 16 0.83 -4.04 1.35
N ALA A 17 -0.51 -4.04 1.37
CA ALA A 17 -1.34 -3.98 0.16
C ALA A 17 -1.55 -2.56 -0.39
N GLY A 18 -1.31 -1.53 0.42
CA GLY A 18 -1.58 -0.14 0.00
C GLY A 18 -1.34 0.89 1.11
N ALA A 19 -1.65 2.15 0.78
CA ALA A 19 -1.92 2.70 -0.54
C ALA A 19 -0.65 3.32 -1.13
N GLN A 20 -0.59 3.39 -2.44
CA GLN A 20 0.53 4.06 -3.10
C GLN A 20 0.64 5.52 -2.64
N LYS A 21 1.86 6.00 -2.35
CA LYS A 21 2.18 7.35 -1.82
C LYS A 21 1.73 7.61 -0.38
N SER A 22 1.48 6.56 0.39
CA SER A 22 1.10 6.62 1.81
C SER A 22 2.20 6.10 2.76
N GLY A 23 3.47 6.14 2.37
CA GLY A 23 4.59 5.76 3.25
C GLY A 23 4.94 4.27 3.27
N THR A 24 4.42 3.46 2.35
CA THR A 24 4.67 2.02 2.28
C THR A 24 6.14 1.65 2.10
N THR A 25 6.94 2.48 1.42
CA THR A 25 8.39 2.28 1.30
C THR A 25 9.11 2.43 2.65
N ALA A 26 8.69 3.39 3.48
CA ALA A 26 9.23 3.54 4.82
C ALA A 26 8.82 2.36 5.71
N LEU A 27 7.55 1.92 5.62
CA LEU A 27 7.09 0.75 6.35
C LEU A 27 7.86 -0.51 5.92
N HIS A 28 8.03 -0.75 4.62
CA HIS A 28 8.85 -1.86 4.09
C HIS A 28 10.25 -1.88 4.72
N TYR A 29 10.90 -0.72 4.79
CA TYR A 29 12.22 -0.60 5.41
C TYR A 29 12.24 -1.03 6.88
N PHE A 30 11.23 -0.65 7.68
CA PHE A 30 11.17 -1.06 9.07
C PHE A 30 10.82 -2.53 9.23
N LEU A 31 9.94 -3.06 8.40
CA LEU A 31 9.63 -4.50 8.37
C LEU A 31 10.87 -5.32 8.02
N ALA A 32 11.63 -4.92 7.01
CA ALA A 32 12.86 -5.60 6.61
C ALA A 32 13.98 -5.56 7.67
N LYS A 33 13.91 -4.65 8.66
CA LYS A 33 14.86 -4.59 9.78
C LYS A 33 14.50 -5.55 10.92
N HIS A 34 13.31 -6.12 10.92
CA HIS A 34 12.91 -7.01 11.98
C HIS A 34 13.57 -8.39 11.81
N PRO A 35 14.23 -8.95 12.87
CA PRO A 35 15.01 -10.19 12.74
C PRO A 35 14.17 -11.42 12.34
N ASN A 36 12.86 -11.40 12.63
CA ASN A 36 11.93 -12.47 12.31
C ASN A 36 11.04 -12.15 11.10
N ILE A 37 11.44 -11.21 10.24
CA ILE A 37 10.77 -10.90 8.98
C ILE A 37 11.75 -11.05 7.83
N THR A 38 11.31 -11.64 6.73
CA THR A 38 11.95 -11.55 5.43
C THR A 38 11.00 -10.87 4.45
N MET A 39 11.51 -9.87 3.74
CA MET A 39 10.83 -9.27 2.60
C MET A 39 11.41 -9.86 1.31
N GLY A 40 10.64 -9.83 0.24
CA GLY A 40 11.14 -10.22 -1.07
C GLY A 40 12.37 -9.40 -1.50
N ASP A 41 13.20 -9.97 -2.35
CA ASP A 41 14.40 -9.33 -2.92
C ASP A 41 14.07 -8.13 -3.82
N GLN A 42 12.81 -8.04 -4.25
CA GLN A 42 12.25 -6.94 -5.02
C GLN A 42 11.13 -6.27 -4.23
N GLN A 43 11.17 -4.95 -4.13
CA GLN A 43 10.04 -4.16 -3.67
C GLN A 43 9.02 -4.03 -4.82
N GLU A 44 7.73 -4.19 -4.51
CA GLU A 44 6.63 -4.21 -5.48
C GLU A 44 6.77 -5.34 -6.51
N ILE A 45 6.59 -6.58 -6.05
CA ILE A 45 6.67 -7.80 -6.90
C ILE A 45 5.58 -7.82 -7.98
N HIS A 46 4.45 -7.16 -7.76
CA HIS A 46 3.34 -7.07 -8.72
C HIS A 46 2.76 -8.42 -9.17
N PHE A 47 2.78 -9.44 -8.30
CA PHE A 47 2.29 -10.77 -8.62
C PHE A 47 0.76 -10.82 -8.71
N PHE A 48 0.04 -10.29 -7.69
CA PHE A 48 -1.42 -10.38 -7.60
C PHE A 48 -2.17 -9.34 -8.43
N ASP A 49 -1.50 -8.34 -8.97
CA ASP A 49 -2.07 -7.31 -9.85
C ASP A 49 -1.59 -7.41 -11.30
N ASP A 50 -1.03 -8.56 -11.68
CA ASP A 50 -0.68 -8.91 -13.05
C ASP A 50 -1.69 -9.93 -13.61
N ASP A 51 -2.54 -9.49 -14.55
CA ASP A 51 -3.57 -10.34 -15.16
C ASP A 51 -2.98 -11.51 -15.95
N ALA A 52 -1.80 -11.33 -16.54
CA ALA A 52 -1.14 -12.38 -17.30
C ALA A 52 -0.75 -13.58 -16.41
N THR A 53 -0.38 -13.30 -15.15
CA THR A 53 -0.08 -14.34 -14.15
C THR A 53 -1.31 -15.20 -13.82
N PHE A 54 -2.51 -14.65 -13.95
CA PHE A 54 -3.78 -15.31 -13.59
C PHE A 54 -4.63 -15.75 -14.80
N ALA A 55 -4.08 -15.65 -16.02
CA ALA A 55 -4.79 -16.06 -17.24
C ALA A 55 -4.87 -17.60 -17.42
N ALA A 56 -4.02 -18.34 -16.70
CA ALA A 56 -3.96 -19.82 -16.72
C ALA A 56 -3.77 -20.35 -15.29
N THR A 57 -3.39 -21.62 -15.15
CA THR A 57 -3.01 -22.20 -13.85
C THR A 57 -1.87 -21.39 -13.22
N VAL A 58 -2.10 -20.90 -12.00
CA VAL A 58 -1.17 -19.99 -11.31
C VAL A 58 0.04 -20.77 -10.80
N ASP A 59 1.22 -20.37 -11.22
CA ASP A 59 2.50 -20.85 -10.69
C ASP A 59 2.99 -19.92 -9.57
N TYR A 60 2.74 -20.28 -8.32
CA TYR A 60 3.17 -19.52 -7.16
C TYR A 60 4.69 -19.60 -6.88
N GLU A 61 5.42 -20.53 -7.49
CA GLU A 61 6.89 -20.55 -7.39
C GLU A 61 7.51 -19.27 -7.98
N ARG A 62 6.84 -18.64 -8.95
CA ARG A 62 7.21 -17.32 -9.48
C ARG A 62 7.16 -16.20 -8.42
N LEU A 63 6.32 -16.34 -7.42
CA LEU A 63 6.29 -15.45 -6.26
C LEU A 63 7.36 -15.87 -5.23
N HIS A 64 7.41 -17.15 -4.91
CA HIS A 64 8.25 -17.66 -3.83
C HIS A 64 9.75 -17.55 -4.12
N LYS A 65 10.18 -17.56 -5.40
CA LYS A 65 11.58 -17.37 -5.81
C LYS A 65 12.19 -16.03 -5.36
N HIS A 66 11.36 -15.03 -5.06
CA HIS A 66 11.81 -13.75 -4.53
C HIS A 66 12.26 -13.80 -3.06
N TYR A 67 12.19 -14.97 -2.43
CA TYR A 67 12.51 -15.14 -1.02
C TYR A 67 13.67 -16.12 -0.84
N PRO A 68 14.68 -15.77 0.01
CA PRO A 68 15.76 -16.68 0.35
C PRO A 68 15.25 -17.81 1.25
N LEU A 69 16.09 -18.79 1.50
CA LEU A 69 15.85 -19.77 2.55
C LEU A 69 15.87 -19.07 3.92
N VAL A 70 14.84 -19.30 4.73
CA VAL A 70 14.62 -18.61 6.01
C VAL A 70 14.61 -19.57 7.19
N ALA A 71 14.81 -19.04 8.40
CA ALA A 71 14.57 -19.80 9.62
C ALA A 71 13.07 -20.13 9.76
N PRO A 72 12.68 -21.25 10.41
CA PRO A 72 11.28 -21.67 10.55
C PRO A 72 10.36 -20.60 11.17
N SER A 73 10.88 -19.81 12.11
CA SER A 73 10.14 -18.75 12.82
C SER A 73 10.07 -17.41 12.06
N THR A 74 10.66 -17.33 10.86
CA THR A 74 10.69 -16.09 10.07
C THR A 74 9.41 -15.96 9.26
N MET A 75 8.73 -14.83 9.38
CA MET A 75 7.59 -14.44 8.55
C MET A 75 8.05 -13.89 7.20
N ALA A 76 7.37 -14.28 6.14
CA ALA A 76 7.61 -13.75 4.80
C ALA A 76 6.53 -12.72 4.43
N GLY A 77 6.95 -11.55 3.96
CA GLY A 77 6.03 -10.49 3.58
C GLY A 77 6.34 -9.86 2.23
N ASP A 78 5.29 -9.40 1.55
CA ASP A 78 5.36 -8.58 0.33
C ASP A 78 4.92 -7.15 0.61
N CYS A 79 5.39 -6.22 -0.22
CA CYS A 79 4.97 -4.82 -0.17
C CYS A 79 4.72 -4.31 -1.59
N THR A 80 3.48 -4.45 -2.03
CA THR A 80 3.02 -4.00 -3.36
C THR A 80 1.75 -3.13 -3.20
N PRO A 81 1.91 -1.80 -3.07
CA PRO A 81 0.82 -0.89 -2.71
C PRO A 81 -0.32 -0.78 -3.73
N SER A 82 -0.15 -1.31 -4.92
CA SER A 82 -1.20 -1.34 -5.95
C SER A 82 -2.27 -2.41 -5.70
N TYR A 83 -2.03 -3.40 -4.84
CA TYR A 83 -3.00 -4.45 -4.56
C TYR A 83 -4.30 -3.93 -3.94
N LEU A 84 -4.22 -2.89 -3.12
CA LEU A 84 -5.42 -2.24 -2.57
C LEU A 84 -6.33 -1.69 -3.67
N TYR A 85 -5.73 -1.05 -4.67
CA TYR A 85 -6.45 -0.42 -5.77
C TYR A 85 -6.95 -1.42 -6.82
N PHE A 86 -6.11 -2.39 -7.18
CA PHE A 86 -6.41 -3.34 -8.25
C PHE A 86 -7.51 -4.33 -7.82
N LYS A 87 -8.66 -4.26 -8.51
CA LYS A 87 -9.88 -4.96 -8.07
C LYS A 87 -9.71 -6.47 -7.86
N PRO A 88 -9.07 -7.23 -8.78
CA PRO A 88 -8.92 -8.68 -8.61
C PRO A 88 -7.93 -9.11 -7.51
N ALA A 89 -7.04 -8.21 -7.07
CA ALA A 89 -5.96 -8.60 -6.15
C ALA A 89 -6.47 -9.16 -4.82
N ALA A 90 -7.54 -8.60 -4.25
CA ALA A 90 -8.09 -9.07 -2.98
C ALA A 90 -8.53 -10.55 -3.03
N GLU A 91 -9.25 -10.94 -4.08
CA GLU A 91 -9.69 -12.31 -4.30
C GLU A 91 -8.50 -13.25 -4.59
N ARG A 92 -7.56 -12.82 -5.42
CA ARG A 92 -6.34 -13.57 -5.74
C ARG A 92 -5.49 -13.86 -4.50
N ILE A 93 -5.32 -12.86 -3.63
CA ILE A 93 -4.61 -12.99 -2.36
C ILE A 93 -5.36 -13.95 -1.42
N TRP A 94 -6.68 -13.86 -1.35
CA TRP A 94 -7.51 -14.74 -0.54
C TRP A 94 -7.42 -16.21 -1.02
N ASN A 95 -7.50 -16.45 -2.33
CA ASN A 95 -7.33 -17.77 -2.92
C ASN A 95 -5.93 -18.37 -2.69
N TYR A 96 -4.91 -17.51 -2.66
CA TYR A 96 -3.54 -17.91 -2.33
C TYR A 96 -3.37 -18.26 -0.85
N ASN A 97 -3.85 -17.41 0.05
CA ASN A 97 -3.76 -17.62 1.49
C ASN A 97 -4.87 -16.86 2.25
N PRO A 98 -5.99 -17.52 2.60
CA PRO A 98 -7.08 -16.86 3.32
C PRO A 98 -6.72 -16.44 4.77
N LYS A 99 -5.59 -16.91 5.31
CA LYS A 99 -5.08 -16.56 6.64
C LYS A 99 -4.04 -15.45 6.63
N ILE A 100 -3.72 -14.90 5.46
CA ILE A 100 -2.71 -13.85 5.33
C ILE A 100 -3.14 -12.58 6.05
N LYS A 101 -2.19 -11.87 6.66
CA LYS A 101 -2.44 -10.57 7.29
C LYS A 101 -2.19 -9.44 6.29
N LEU A 102 -3.10 -8.48 6.24
CA LEU A 102 -3.01 -7.34 5.33
C LEU A 102 -2.73 -6.06 6.12
N LEU A 103 -1.72 -5.32 5.70
CA LEU A 103 -1.37 -4.00 6.19
C LEU A 103 -1.73 -2.97 5.12
N VAL A 104 -2.46 -1.93 5.51
CA VAL A 104 -2.87 -0.83 4.64
C VAL A 104 -2.53 0.48 5.33
N LEU A 105 -1.73 1.33 4.69
CA LEU A 105 -1.49 2.70 5.12
C LEU A 105 -2.32 3.63 4.23
N LEU A 106 -3.12 4.49 4.83
CA LEU A 106 -3.90 5.50 4.14
C LEU A 106 -3.40 6.89 4.54
N ARG A 107 -3.26 7.76 3.57
CA ARG A 107 -2.85 9.15 3.71
C ARG A 107 -4.00 10.05 3.29
N ASN A 108 -4.05 11.30 3.77
CA ASN A 108 -4.94 12.30 3.20
C ASN A 108 -5.00 12.14 1.67
N PRO A 109 -6.17 11.82 1.08
CA PRO A 109 -6.27 11.46 -0.34
C PRO A 109 -5.91 12.64 -1.28
N VAL A 110 -6.10 13.88 -0.83
CA VAL A 110 -5.70 15.09 -1.55
C VAL A 110 -4.18 15.14 -1.67
N GLU A 111 -3.47 15.01 -0.54
CA GLU A 111 -2.02 14.99 -0.48
C GLU A 111 -1.42 13.79 -1.22
N ARG A 112 -2.09 12.64 -1.18
CA ARG A 112 -1.68 11.44 -1.89
C ARG A 112 -1.76 11.64 -3.42
N ALA A 113 -2.86 12.24 -3.92
CA ALA A 113 -3.05 12.50 -5.34
C ALA A 113 -1.94 13.41 -5.87
N PHE A 114 -1.67 14.51 -5.17
CA PHE A 114 -0.61 15.44 -5.53
C PHE A 114 0.78 14.79 -5.50
N ALA A 115 1.07 14.00 -4.45
CA ALA A 115 2.34 13.26 -4.36
C ALA A 115 2.49 12.20 -5.47
N HIS A 116 1.40 11.65 -5.99
CA HIS A 116 1.42 10.72 -7.10
C HIS A 116 1.72 11.44 -8.43
N TRP A 117 1.03 12.53 -8.70
CA TRP A 117 1.29 13.38 -9.86
C TRP A 117 2.74 13.87 -9.86
N ASN A 118 3.22 14.45 -8.76
CA ASN A 118 4.59 14.93 -8.63
C ASN A 118 5.62 13.83 -8.92
N MET A 119 5.37 12.60 -8.47
CA MET A 119 6.22 11.46 -8.79
C MET A 119 6.24 11.15 -10.29
N GLN A 120 5.11 11.25 -10.99
CA GLN A 120 5.07 11.01 -12.43
C GLN A 120 5.72 12.15 -13.23
N ARG A 121 5.58 13.39 -12.78
CA ARG A 121 6.31 14.57 -13.30
C ARG A 121 7.83 14.36 -13.18
N PHE A 122 8.30 14.03 -11.98
CA PHE A 122 9.71 13.79 -11.72
C PHE A 122 10.29 12.66 -12.59
N LYS A 123 9.48 11.65 -12.94
CA LYS A 123 9.85 10.56 -13.85
C LYS A 123 9.74 10.94 -15.33
N GLY A 124 9.36 12.17 -15.67
CA GLY A 124 9.15 12.62 -17.04
C GLY A 124 7.98 11.94 -17.78
N ARG A 125 7.01 11.41 -17.01
CA ARG A 125 5.89 10.62 -17.56
C ARG A 125 4.56 11.37 -17.61
N GLU A 126 4.45 12.48 -16.88
CA GLU A 126 3.25 13.33 -16.83
C GLU A 126 3.56 14.71 -17.45
N PRO A 127 3.02 15.02 -18.63
CA PRO A 127 3.22 16.32 -19.26
C PRO A 127 2.28 17.41 -18.75
N LEU A 128 1.09 17.01 -18.21
CA LEU A 128 0.07 17.96 -17.79
C LEU A 128 0.37 18.55 -16.42
N ASP A 129 -0.06 19.81 -16.21
CA ASP A 129 -0.11 20.34 -14.85
C ASP A 129 -1.13 19.59 -14.00
N PHE A 130 -1.04 19.72 -12.68
CA PHE A 130 -1.81 18.88 -11.75
C PHE A 130 -3.31 19.03 -11.94
N PHE A 131 -3.80 20.26 -12.09
CA PHE A 131 -5.24 20.50 -12.23
C PHE A 131 -5.80 19.87 -13.52
N ASP A 132 -5.10 20.00 -14.62
CA ASP A 132 -5.49 19.36 -15.88
C ASP A 132 -5.39 17.84 -15.79
N ALA A 133 -4.32 17.33 -15.20
CA ALA A 133 -4.11 15.90 -15.02
C ALA A 133 -5.24 15.21 -14.24
N ILE A 134 -5.75 15.84 -13.16
CA ILE A 134 -6.85 15.29 -12.36
C ILE A 134 -8.22 15.46 -13.03
N ARG A 135 -8.42 16.49 -13.83
CA ARG A 135 -9.68 16.69 -14.58
C ARG A 135 -9.81 15.71 -15.75
N GLU A 136 -8.71 15.45 -16.43
CA GLU A 136 -8.65 14.52 -17.55
C GLU A 136 -8.50 13.06 -17.13
N GLU A 137 -8.24 12.78 -15.85
CA GLU A 137 -7.94 11.43 -15.35
C GLU A 137 -8.96 10.40 -15.83
N LYS A 138 -10.26 10.68 -15.65
CA LYS A 138 -11.32 9.74 -15.99
C LYS A 138 -11.25 9.31 -17.47
N THR A 139 -10.99 10.25 -18.37
CA THR A 139 -10.84 9.96 -19.79
C THR A 139 -9.56 9.18 -20.08
N ARG A 140 -8.46 9.54 -19.41
CA ARG A 140 -7.14 8.91 -19.60
C ARG A 140 -7.08 7.46 -19.10
N ILE A 141 -7.80 7.13 -18.03
CA ILE A 141 -7.82 5.76 -17.49
C ILE A 141 -8.93 4.89 -18.10
N ALA A 142 -9.94 5.48 -18.74
CA ALA A 142 -11.02 4.75 -19.40
C ALA A 142 -10.48 3.94 -20.59
N GLY A 143 -10.61 2.61 -20.52
CA GLY A 143 -10.11 1.71 -21.56
C GLY A 143 -8.59 1.59 -21.65
N ALA A 144 -7.84 2.28 -20.79
CA ALA A 144 -6.39 2.15 -20.75
C ALA A 144 -5.94 0.78 -20.21
N PRO A 145 -4.82 0.23 -20.70
CA PRO A 145 -4.24 -0.96 -20.10
C PRO A 145 -3.99 -0.78 -18.59
N PRO A 146 -4.09 -1.84 -17.77
CA PRO A 146 -3.94 -1.73 -16.30
C PRO A 146 -2.66 -1.02 -15.83
N THR A 147 -1.57 -1.17 -16.58
CA THR A 147 -0.29 -0.50 -16.29
C THR A 147 -0.37 1.01 -16.50
N GLU A 148 -1.11 1.46 -17.50
CA GLU A 148 -1.30 2.87 -17.83
C GLU A 148 -2.34 3.51 -16.91
N ALA A 149 -3.47 2.86 -16.69
CA ALA A 149 -4.45 3.26 -15.69
C ALA A 149 -3.82 3.42 -14.30
N ARG A 150 -2.95 2.48 -13.89
CA ARG A 150 -2.18 2.59 -12.64
C ARG A 150 -1.27 3.82 -12.58
N ARG A 151 -0.76 4.27 -13.71
CA ARG A 151 0.15 5.43 -13.80
C ARG A 151 -0.56 6.74 -13.55
N PHE A 152 -1.77 6.90 -14.08
CA PHE A 152 -2.48 8.18 -14.14
C PHE A 152 -3.70 8.27 -13.21
N ALA A 153 -4.02 7.23 -12.44
CA ALA A 153 -5.12 7.24 -11.47
C ALA A 153 -4.75 8.04 -10.21
N TYR A 154 -4.70 9.36 -10.33
CA TYR A 154 -4.37 10.27 -9.23
C TYR A 154 -5.52 10.41 -8.24
N VAL A 155 -6.74 10.60 -8.73
CA VAL A 155 -7.95 10.77 -7.93
C VAL A 155 -8.56 9.40 -7.58
N ASP A 156 -8.75 8.54 -8.57
CA ASP A 156 -9.48 7.27 -8.40
C ASP A 156 -8.90 6.37 -7.30
N ARG A 157 -7.58 6.35 -7.16
CA ARG A 157 -6.90 5.64 -6.05
C ARG A 157 -7.14 6.24 -4.67
N GLY A 158 -7.64 7.47 -4.59
CA GLY A 158 -7.94 8.16 -3.34
C GLY A 158 -9.30 7.81 -2.73
N PHE A 159 -10.19 7.18 -3.48
CA PHE A 159 -11.47 6.68 -2.96
C PHE A 159 -11.24 5.37 -2.19
N TYR A 160 -10.89 5.49 -0.92
CA TYR A 160 -10.45 4.38 -0.10
C TYR A 160 -11.56 3.48 0.44
N ALA A 161 -12.73 4.05 0.75
CA ALA A 161 -13.79 3.32 1.44
C ALA A 161 -14.15 2.03 0.70
N HIS A 162 -14.43 2.09 -0.61
CA HIS A 162 -14.76 0.90 -1.38
C HIS A 162 -13.57 -0.08 -1.56
N GLN A 163 -12.33 0.42 -1.50
CA GLN A 163 -11.13 -0.43 -1.58
C GLN A 163 -10.95 -1.22 -0.28
N VAL A 164 -11.15 -0.59 0.87
CA VAL A 164 -11.11 -1.25 2.18
C VAL A 164 -12.30 -2.20 2.33
N GLU A 165 -13.51 -1.80 1.94
CA GLU A 165 -14.70 -2.68 1.91
C GLU A 165 -14.44 -3.95 1.10
N ARG A 166 -13.77 -3.83 -0.05
CA ARG A 166 -13.40 -4.98 -0.89
C ARG A 166 -12.47 -5.94 -0.18
N LEU A 167 -11.48 -5.46 0.58
CA LEU A 167 -10.63 -6.32 1.40
C LEU A 167 -11.46 -7.04 2.48
N LEU A 168 -12.34 -6.31 3.17
CA LEU A 168 -13.17 -6.84 4.24
C LEU A 168 -14.27 -7.82 3.77
N LYS A 169 -14.55 -7.90 2.46
CA LYS A 169 -15.40 -8.96 1.88
C LYS A 169 -14.72 -10.32 1.86
N PHE A 170 -13.41 -10.35 1.71
CA PHE A 170 -12.62 -11.58 1.64
C PHE A 170 -11.97 -11.93 2.97
N PHE A 171 -11.48 -10.93 3.71
CA PHE A 171 -10.70 -11.13 4.92
C PHE A 171 -11.44 -10.68 6.18
N PRO A 172 -11.39 -11.44 7.27
CA PRO A 172 -11.96 -11.02 8.54
C PRO A 172 -11.24 -9.76 9.06
N ARG A 173 -11.93 -8.96 9.88
CA ARG A 173 -11.45 -7.65 10.33
C ARG A 173 -10.12 -7.72 11.10
N ASP A 174 -9.89 -8.78 11.84
CA ASP A 174 -8.66 -9.04 12.59
C ASP A 174 -7.47 -9.47 11.70
N HIS A 175 -7.72 -9.75 10.41
CA HIS A 175 -6.67 -9.98 9.41
C HIS A 175 -6.30 -8.72 8.62
N VAL A 176 -7.00 -7.61 8.80
CA VAL A 176 -6.76 -6.36 8.05
C VAL A 176 -6.47 -5.22 9.02
N LYS A 177 -5.23 -4.76 9.04
CA LYS A 177 -4.84 -3.58 9.81
C LYS A 177 -4.71 -2.37 8.89
N VAL A 178 -5.57 -1.39 9.12
CA VAL A 178 -5.51 -0.08 8.43
C VAL A 178 -4.86 0.92 9.38
N VAL A 179 -3.91 1.70 8.87
CA VAL A 179 -3.10 2.66 9.63
C VAL A 179 -3.15 4.01 8.93
N LYS A 180 -3.32 5.07 9.69
CA LYS A 180 -3.25 6.44 9.18
C LYS A 180 -1.79 6.83 8.98
N PHE A 181 -1.45 7.35 7.80
CA PHE A 181 -0.08 7.73 7.47
C PHE A 181 0.45 8.84 8.39
N GLU A 182 -0.43 9.77 8.76
CA GLU A 182 -0.10 10.88 9.65
C GLU A 182 0.31 10.34 11.03
N GLU A 183 -0.39 9.34 11.57
CA GLU A 183 0.01 8.66 12.81
C GLU A 183 1.33 7.91 12.64
N PHE A 184 1.52 7.21 11.52
CA PHE A 184 2.78 6.53 11.22
C PHE A 184 3.95 7.51 11.13
N LYS A 185 3.73 8.71 10.63
CA LYS A 185 4.73 9.78 10.54
C LYS A 185 5.04 10.39 11.91
N ASP A 186 4.00 10.76 12.67
CA ASP A 186 4.14 11.57 13.88
C ASP A 186 4.37 10.72 15.14
N LYS A 187 3.81 9.50 15.18
CA LYS A 187 3.92 8.53 16.28
C LYS A 187 4.54 7.21 15.78
N GLN A 188 5.67 7.33 15.07
CA GLN A 188 6.26 6.21 14.33
C GLN A 188 6.54 4.98 15.20
N ARG A 189 7.08 5.19 16.42
CA ARG A 189 7.44 4.09 17.33
C ARG A 189 6.21 3.32 17.80
N GLU A 190 5.18 4.01 18.22
CA GLU A 190 3.93 3.44 18.71
C GLU A 190 3.19 2.73 17.58
N THR A 191 3.14 3.34 16.41
CA THR A 191 2.50 2.77 15.22
C THR A 191 3.20 1.50 14.76
N LEU A 192 4.54 1.49 14.72
CA LEU A 192 5.32 0.29 14.39
C LEU A 192 5.11 -0.81 15.45
N ALA A 193 5.10 -0.47 16.74
CA ALA A 193 4.82 -1.45 17.79
C ALA A 193 3.45 -2.10 17.60
N SER A 194 2.43 -1.31 17.27
CA SER A 194 1.08 -1.80 16.95
C SER A 194 1.05 -2.68 15.70
N ILE A 195 1.85 -2.37 14.67
CA ILE A 195 1.98 -3.20 13.46
C ILE A 195 2.66 -4.53 13.80
N PHE A 196 3.77 -4.53 14.54
CA PHE A 196 4.44 -5.76 14.94
C PHE A 196 3.56 -6.63 15.84
N SER A 197 2.87 -6.05 16.81
CA SER A 197 1.88 -6.75 17.63
C SER A 197 0.77 -7.40 16.79
N PHE A 198 0.23 -6.69 15.78
CA PHE A 198 -0.72 -7.25 14.84
C PHE A 198 -0.15 -8.45 14.08
N LEU A 199 1.12 -8.40 13.70
CA LEU A 199 1.81 -9.53 13.07
C LEU A 199 2.11 -10.67 14.05
N GLY A 200 2.00 -10.46 15.37
CA GLY A 200 2.37 -11.42 16.40
C GLY A 200 3.86 -11.42 16.72
N LEU A 201 4.52 -10.28 16.51
CA LEU A 201 5.95 -10.09 16.73
C LEU A 201 6.22 -9.06 17.82
N GLU A 202 7.36 -9.20 18.49
CA GLU A 202 7.83 -8.20 19.44
C GLU A 202 8.23 -6.91 18.75
N PRO A 203 7.99 -5.74 19.35
CA PRO A 203 8.42 -4.47 18.76
C PRO A 203 9.94 -4.36 18.59
N LEU A 204 10.40 -3.63 17.59
CA LEU A 204 11.81 -3.29 17.45
C LEU A 204 12.29 -2.49 18.66
N ARG A 205 13.42 -2.88 19.24
CA ARG A 205 14.06 -2.19 20.39
C ARG A 205 14.47 -0.76 20.06
N SER A 206 14.85 -0.49 18.83
CA SER A 206 15.24 0.84 18.36
C SER A 206 14.66 1.11 16.99
N VAL A 207 13.94 2.23 16.88
CA VAL A 207 13.39 2.74 15.64
C VAL A 207 14.19 3.98 15.25
N ARG A 208 15.22 3.78 14.40
CA ARG A 208 15.94 4.89 13.77
C ARG A 208 15.70 4.80 12.27
N GLY A 209 14.94 5.75 11.74
CA GLY A 209 14.66 5.88 10.31
C GLY A 209 15.04 7.26 9.83
N LYS A 210 15.40 7.37 8.56
CA LYS A 210 15.42 8.63 7.80
C LYS A 210 14.21 8.63 6.90
N ASP A 211 13.66 9.79 6.63
CA ASP A 211 12.67 9.96 5.56
C ASP A 211 13.25 9.38 4.26
N ARG A 212 12.50 8.46 3.66
CA ARG A 212 12.93 7.76 2.45
C ARG A 212 11.97 8.07 1.31
N ASN A 213 12.54 8.17 0.11
CA ASN A 213 11.79 8.46 -1.13
C ASN A 213 11.01 9.79 -1.11
N VAL A 214 11.57 10.80 -0.48
CA VAL A 214 11.06 12.17 -0.61
C VAL A 214 11.46 12.66 -2.00
N VAL A 215 10.52 12.69 -2.92
CA VAL A 215 10.69 13.34 -4.23
C VAL A 215 10.46 14.83 -4.01
N PRO A 216 11.41 15.71 -4.39
CA PRO A 216 11.18 17.15 -4.34
C PRO A 216 9.92 17.52 -5.11
N TYR A 217 9.12 18.40 -4.55
CA TYR A 217 7.94 18.89 -5.24
C TYR A 217 8.35 20.01 -6.21
N GLU A 218 7.85 19.93 -7.44
CA GLU A 218 8.05 20.95 -8.48
C GLU A 218 7.44 22.30 -8.05
N ARG A 219 6.28 22.22 -7.38
CA ARG A 219 5.55 23.36 -6.80
C ARG A 219 4.69 22.92 -5.61
N ALA A 220 4.15 23.86 -4.88
CA ALA A 220 3.08 23.58 -3.91
C ALA A 220 1.73 23.37 -4.64
N MET A 221 0.84 22.60 -4.01
CA MET A 221 -0.57 22.51 -4.43
C MET A 221 -1.25 23.86 -4.17
N ASN A 222 -1.99 24.37 -5.14
CA ASN A 222 -2.75 25.61 -4.94
C ASN A 222 -4.08 25.35 -4.23
N TRP A 223 -4.76 26.45 -3.84
CA TRP A 223 -5.99 26.36 -3.07
C TRP A 223 -7.18 25.80 -3.87
N GLU A 224 -7.28 26.12 -5.16
CA GLU A 224 -8.35 25.62 -6.03
C GLU A 224 -8.26 24.11 -6.24
N GLU A 225 -7.05 23.60 -6.46
CA GLU A 225 -6.78 22.17 -6.56
C GLU A 225 -7.16 21.42 -5.29
N ARG A 226 -6.83 22.03 -4.14
CA ARG A 226 -7.14 21.45 -2.83
C ARG A 226 -8.63 21.39 -2.57
N ILE A 227 -9.37 22.47 -2.80
CA ILE A 227 -10.83 22.52 -2.65
C ILE A 227 -11.50 21.51 -3.61
N PHE A 228 -11.08 21.49 -4.86
CA PHE A 228 -11.63 20.58 -5.87
C PHE A 228 -11.51 19.12 -5.41
N LEU A 229 -10.33 18.70 -5.00
CA LEU A 229 -10.10 17.34 -4.53
C LEU A 229 -10.81 17.04 -3.21
N TYR A 230 -10.81 17.98 -2.27
CA TYR A 230 -11.53 17.79 -1.01
C TYR A 230 -13.02 17.53 -1.25
N ASN A 231 -13.66 18.33 -2.11
CA ASN A 231 -15.07 18.14 -2.44
C ASN A 231 -15.34 16.78 -3.09
N LEU A 232 -14.41 16.27 -3.91
CA LEU A 232 -14.51 14.94 -4.49
C LEU A 232 -14.41 13.83 -3.43
N PHE A 233 -13.54 13.98 -2.45
CA PHE A 233 -13.27 12.95 -1.45
C PHE A 233 -14.13 13.03 -0.20
N ALA A 234 -14.86 14.14 0.05
CA ALA A 234 -15.57 14.40 1.29
C ALA A 234 -16.48 13.24 1.72
N ASN A 235 -17.27 12.69 0.80
CA ASN A 235 -18.17 11.57 1.09
C ASN A 235 -17.42 10.26 1.35
N ASP A 236 -16.30 10.03 0.65
CA ASP A 236 -15.48 8.82 0.86
C ASP A 236 -14.76 8.89 2.21
N ILE A 237 -14.24 10.07 2.57
CA ILE A 237 -13.63 10.32 3.88
C ILE A 237 -14.64 10.06 5.00
N ALA A 238 -15.87 10.59 4.90
CA ALA A 238 -16.92 10.37 5.89
C ALA A 238 -17.28 8.89 6.06
N LYS A 239 -17.36 8.12 4.95
CA LYS A 239 -17.55 6.67 5.00
C LYS A 239 -16.39 5.96 5.69
N LEU A 240 -15.16 6.38 5.41
CA LEU A 240 -13.96 5.81 5.98
C LEU A 240 -13.89 6.07 7.50
N GLU A 241 -14.26 7.28 7.96
CA GLU A 241 -14.39 7.62 9.38
C GLU A 241 -15.35 6.65 10.09
N GLN A 242 -16.53 6.42 9.51
CA GLN A 242 -17.53 5.49 10.08
C GLN A 242 -17.03 4.04 10.10
N MET A 243 -16.39 3.60 9.01
CA MET A 243 -15.92 2.22 8.86
C MET A 243 -14.76 1.88 9.79
N LEU A 244 -13.85 2.82 10.01
CA LEU A 244 -12.62 2.61 10.77
C LEU A 244 -12.66 3.16 12.19
N GLY A 245 -13.68 3.95 12.54
CA GLY A 245 -13.75 4.67 13.81
C GLY A 245 -12.68 5.76 13.92
N TRP A 246 -12.31 6.38 12.79
CA TRP A 246 -11.27 7.40 12.76
C TRP A 246 -11.82 8.80 12.87
N ASP A 247 -11.00 9.71 13.40
CA ASP A 247 -11.12 11.15 13.17
C ASP A 247 -10.20 11.54 12.01
N CYS A 248 -10.78 12.03 10.92
CA CYS A 248 -10.09 12.54 9.76
C CYS A 248 -10.24 14.07 9.63
N SER A 249 -10.41 14.80 10.74
CA SER A 249 -10.50 16.26 10.74
C SER A 249 -9.28 16.93 10.12
N ASP A 250 -8.08 16.33 10.29
CA ASP A 250 -6.82 16.74 9.68
C ASP A 250 -6.73 16.49 8.15
N TRP A 251 -7.71 15.78 7.57
CA TRP A 251 -7.87 15.59 6.13
C TRP A 251 -8.86 16.57 5.50
N LYS A 252 -9.56 17.35 6.34
CA LYS A 252 -10.56 18.33 5.93
C LYS A 252 -9.92 19.72 5.74
N LEU A 253 -10.65 20.62 5.07
CA LEU A 253 -10.24 22.02 4.86
C LEU A 253 -10.45 22.86 6.12
#